data_5018a548b47afdaf4d1e18466286ed16
#
_entry.id   5018a548b47afdaf4d1e18466286ed16
#
_cell.length_a   1.000
_cell.length_b   1.000
_cell.length_c   1.000
_cell.angle_alpha   90.00
_cell.angle_beta   90.00
_cell.angle_gamma   90.00
#
_symmetry.space_group_name_H-M   'P 1'
#
loop_
_entity.id
_entity.type
_entity.pdbx_description
1 polymer ?
#
loop_
_entity_poly.entity_id
_entity_poly.type
_entity_poly.pdbx_seq_one_letter_code
_entity_poly.pdbx_strand_id
1 'polypeptide(L)'
;MQDINIKLGDALELFKSIPDESVDLIIADPPYNLGKDYGNNNDTKDFDDYLEFSRNWLKEAHRVLKSTGTIYLFMGVRFISYLYSILERELNMELNSWITWYYTQGIGKTKGFSPRHDDILMFNKSKKFIFNIDDIRIPQKYYRERNNMRGANPGNVWEFSHIHYCQKNRKPHPTQKPEGIIERMVLASSNKGDTVLDPFAGSGTTLRVCQQLDRKCIGFELNPEYIQTINDRLNSEFNGFDSLDTRITRVPLDLRKKTIRDEYIQNHIRWFLNYHENEIEEFIKNVKEVYGEEAMLMSIEEIKNSKENNYDTTDDEKEEQLKFIAVTRDE
;
A
#
# COMPACT_ATOMS: atom_id res chain seq x y z
N MET A 1 -12.54 -3.84 20.80
CA MET A 1 -12.45 -2.50 20.16
C MET A 1 -11.04 -2.37 19.65
N GLN A 2 -10.91 -2.02 18.37
CA GLN A 2 -9.61 -1.77 17.77
C GLN A 2 -8.97 -0.56 18.44
N ASP A 3 -7.68 -0.65 18.69
CA ASP A 3 -6.92 0.35 19.48
C ASP A 3 -6.50 1.50 18.51
N ILE A 4 -7.48 2.35 18.14
CA ILE A 4 -7.25 3.57 17.35
C ILE A 4 -7.11 4.75 18.30
N ASN A 5 -5.95 5.37 18.31
CA ASN A 5 -5.62 6.45 19.21
C ASN A 5 -5.18 7.70 18.43
N ILE A 6 -5.96 8.76 18.52
CA ILE A 6 -5.62 10.06 17.94
C ILE A 6 -5.17 11.01 19.05
N LYS A 7 -4.03 11.69 18.85
CA LYS A 7 -3.46 12.64 19.79
C LYS A 7 -3.38 14.03 19.14
N LEU A 8 -3.96 15.03 19.81
CA LEU A 8 -3.84 16.44 19.41
C LEU A 8 -2.52 17.00 19.89
N GLY A 9 -1.73 17.60 19.01
CA GLY A 9 -0.49 18.29 19.36
C GLY A 9 0.58 18.26 18.26
N ASP A 10 1.71 18.89 18.57
CA ASP A 10 2.88 18.87 17.71
C ASP A 10 3.50 17.47 17.64
N ALA A 11 3.82 17.00 16.42
CA ALA A 11 4.34 15.67 16.20
C ALA A 11 5.65 15.41 16.95
N LEU A 12 6.59 16.38 16.99
CA LEU A 12 7.87 16.23 17.69
C LEU A 12 7.67 16.05 19.20
N GLU A 13 6.70 16.74 19.79
CA GLU A 13 6.38 16.57 21.20
C GLU A 13 5.67 15.24 21.47
N LEU A 14 4.74 14.84 20.59
CA LEU A 14 3.98 13.61 20.74
C LEU A 14 4.83 12.35 20.55
N PHE A 15 5.84 12.39 19.70
CA PHE A 15 6.80 11.30 19.54
C PHE A 15 7.48 10.91 20.87
N LYS A 16 7.74 11.88 21.76
CA LYS A 16 8.34 11.64 23.07
C LYS A 16 7.54 10.67 23.95
N SER A 17 6.24 10.56 23.68
CA SER A 17 5.34 9.64 24.40
C SER A 17 5.28 8.22 23.82
N ILE A 18 5.96 7.98 22.69
CA ILE A 18 5.99 6.67 22.03
C ILE A 18 7.28 5.94 22.43
N PRO A 19 7.19 4.72 22.95
CA PRO A 19 8.37 3.94 23.31
C PRO A 19 9.26 3.62 22.09
N ASP A 20 10.54 3.44 22.34
CA ASP A 20 11.49 2.96 21.34
C ASP A 20 11.04 1.60 20.80
N GLU A 21 11.26 1.37 19.50
CA GLU A 21 11.01 0.08 18.82
C GLU A 21 9.63 -0.54 19.11
N SER A 22 8.59 0.30 19.19
CA SER A 22 7.21 -0.11 19.50
C SER A 22 6.25 -0.09 18.30
N VAL A 23 6.65 0.51 17.17
CA VAL A 23 5.85 0.72 15.97
C VAL A 23 6.31 -0.22 14.85
N ASP A 24 5.39 -0.92 14.21
CA ASP A 24 5.67 -1.84 13.12
C ASP A 24 5.74 -1.14 11.75
N LEU A 25 4.88 -0.16 11.54
CA LEU A 25 4.75 0.57 10.28
C LEU A 25 4.53 2.06 10.54
N ILE A 26 5.25 2.91 9.81
CA ILE A 26 5.01 4.35 9.78
C ILE A 26 4.54 4.75 8.39
N ILE A 27 3.43 5.51 8.31
CA ILE A 27 2.94 6.13 7.09
C ILE A 27 2.90 7.63 7.34
N ALA A 28 3.78 8.38 6.69
CA ALA A 28 3.97 9.80 6.94
C ALA A 28 3.69 10.63 5.68
N ASP A 29 2.76 11.56 5.80
CA ASP A 29 2.44 12.59 4.78
C ASP A 29 2.66 13.99 5.37
N PRO A 30 3.94 14.39 5.60
CA PRO A 30 4.24 15.68 6.24
C PRO A 30 3.84 16.86 5.36
N PRO A 31 3.70 18.08 5.92
CA PRO A 31 3.55 19.28 5.12
C PRO A 31 4.68 19.42 4.10
N TYR A 32 4.35 19.74 2.83
CA TYR A 32 5.33 19.78 1.72
C TYR A 32 6.06 21.13 1.59
N ASN A 33 5.83 22.07 2.48
CA ASN A 33 6.38 23.42 2.44
C ASN A 33 6.02 24.17 1.13
N LEU A 34 4.75 24.06 0.72
CA LEU A 34 4.20 24.65 -0.50
C LEU A 34 3.29 25.86 -0.23
N GLY A 35 3.23 26.34 1.01
CA GLY A 35 2.36 27.45 1.41
C GLY A 35 0.87 27.09 1.43
N LYS A 36 0.54 25.82 1.65
CA LYS A 36 -0.85 25.40 1.83
C LYS A 36 -1.33 25.75 3.24
N ASP A 37 -2.54 26.28 3.33
CA ASP A 37 -3.17 26.52 4.62
C ASP A 37 -3.78 25.23 5.17
N TYR A 38 -3.18 24.73 6.26
CA TYR A 38 -3.69 23.62 7.06
C TYR A 38 -4.43 24.11 8.32
N GLY A 39 -4.88 25.38 8.31
CA GLY A 39 -5.56 26.02 9.44
C GLY A 39 -4.61 26.67 10.46
N ASN A 40 -3.30 26.73 10.19
CA ASN A 40 -2.30 27.32 11.09
C ASN A 40 -1.29 28.25 10.36
N ASN A 41 -1.44 28.48 9.07
CA ASN A 41 -0.61 29.37 8.20
C ASN A 41 0.92 29.08 8.24
N ASN A 42 1.35 27.88 8.64
CA ASN A 42 2.74 27.56 8.91
C ASN A 42 3.42 26.65 7.89
N ASP A 43 2.84 26.43 6.69
CA ASP A 43 3.46 25.61 5.64
C ASP A 43 4.44 26.40 4.74
N THR A 44 5.11 27.41 5.34
CA THR A 44 6.17 28.19 4.67
C THR A 44 7.33 28.39 5.62
N LYS A 45 8.24 27.43 5.64
CA LYS A 45 9.51 27.54 6.35
C LYS A 45 10.62 27.88 5.36
N ASP A 46 11.70 28.50 5.82
CA ASP A 46 12.92 28.56 5.04
C ASP A 46 13.41 27.15 4.73
N PHE A 47 14.22 27.04 3.68
CA PHE A 47 14.65 25.74 3.17
C PHE A 47 15.38 24.91 4.25
N ASP A 48 16.33 25.54 4.92
CA ASP A 48 17.14 24.86 5.96
C ASP A 48 16.31 24.54 7.21
N ASP A 49 15.43 25.42 7.63
CA ASP A 49 14.48 25.20 8.74
C ASP A 49 13.55 24.01 8.46
N TYR A 50 13.10 23.88 7.20
CA TYR A 50 12.28 22.75 6.80
C TYR A 50 13.06 21.44 6.82
N LEU A 51 14.32 21.43 6.38
CA LEU A 51 15.17 20.26 6.44
C LEU A 51 15.51 19.88 7.87
N GLU A 52 15.74 20.84 8.75
CA GLU A 52 15.98 20.56 10.17
C GLU A 52 14.72 19.99 10.84
N PHE A 53 13.56 20.57 10.61
CA PHE A 53 12.29 20.01 11.05
C PHE A 53 12.15 18.57 10.57
N SER A 54 12.40 18.32 9.28
CA SER A 54 12.29 16.99 8.68
C SER A 54 13.28 16.00 9.30
N ARG A 55 14.52 16.41 9.54
CA ARG A 55 15.53 15.60 10.20
C ARG A 55 15.12 15.22 11.62
N ASN A 56 14.53 16.15 12.36
CA ASN A 56 14.15 15.93 13.75
C ASN A 56 13.02 14.90 13.87
N TRP A 57 11.93 15.04 13.10
CA TRP A 57 10.86 14.06 13.18
C TRP A 57 11.24 12.70 12.55
N LEU A 58 12.11 12.64 11.52
CA LEU A 58 12.61 11.40 10.96
C LEU A 58 13.49 10.64 11.96
N LYS A 59 14.30 11.32 12.77
CA LYS A 59 15.05 10.70 13.87
C LYS A 59 14.13 10.04 14.89
N GLU A 60 13.07 10.73 15.29
CA GLU A 60 12.08 10.18 16.20
C GLU A 60 11.30 9.01 15.58
N ALA A 61 10.91 9.13 14.30
CA ALA A 61 10.29 8.04 13.55
C ALA A 61 11.19 6.80 13.51
N HIS A 62 12.49 6.98 13.25
CA HIS A 62 13.47 5.89 13.29
C HIS A 62 13.61 5.29 14.70
N ARG A 63 13.62 6.10 15.76
CA ARG A 63 13.71 5.63 17.14
C ARG A 63 12.54 4.70 17.50
N VAL A 64 11.31 5.13 17.22
CA VAL A 64 10.09 4.39 17.60
C VAL A 64 9.82 3.19 16.69
N LEU A 65 10.37 3.16 15.47
CA LEU A 65 10.18 2.07 14.51
C LEU A 65 10.94 0.82 14.97
N LYS A 66 10.29 -0.34 14.98
CA LYS A 66 10.93 -1.64 15.27
C LYS A 66 12.05 -1.95 14.25
N SER A 67 12.98 -2.81 14.64
CA SER A 67 14.06 -3.27 13.72
C SER A 67 13.53 -3.95 12.45
N THR A 68 12.33 -4.54 12.49
CA THR A 68 11.63 -5.13 11.35
C THR A 68 10.67 -4.18 10.66
N GLY A 69 10.59 -2.93 11.12
CA GLY A 69 9.59 -1.97 10.68
C GLY A 69 9.93 -1.28 9.37
N THR A 70 8.87 -0.74 8.75
CA THR A 70 8.91 -0.03 7.47
C THR A 70 8.35 1.37 7.63
N ILE A 71 8.92 2.34 6.93
CA ILE A 71 8.36 3.69 6.78
C ILE A 71 8.01 3.95 5.31
N TYR A 72 6.78 4.46 5.07
CA TYR A 72 6.39 5.10 3.83
C TYR A 72 6.33 6.60 4.05
N LEU A 73 7.03 7.34 3.21
CA LEU A 73 7.12 8.79 3.28
C LEU A 73 6.64 9.40 1.97
N PHE A 74 5.50 10.10 2.01
CA PHE A 74 5.03 10.91 0.89
C PHE A 74 5.80 12.24 0.83
N MET A 75 6.20 12.66 -0.36
CA MET A 75 6.83 13.96 -0.56
C MET A 75 6.76 14.41 -2.02
N GLY A 76 6.64 15.71 -2.21
CA GLY A 76 6.79 16.32 -3.51
C GLY A 76 8.25 16.45 -3.95
N VAL A 77 8.45 16.59 -5.25
CA VAL A 77 9.77 16.62 -5.94
C VAL A 77 10.78 17.62 -5.37
N ARG A 78 10.32 18.68 -4.68
CA ARG A 78 11.21 19.71 -4.15
C ARG A 78 12.13 19.22 -3.05
N PHE A 79 11.64 18.34 -2.17
CA PHE A 79 12.35 17.93 -0.95
C PHE A 79 12.66 16.44 -0.90
N ILE A 80 12.06 15.60 -1.74
CA ILE A 80 12.17 14.15 -1.66
C ILE A 80 13.60 13.63 -1.64
N SER A 81 14.51 14.21 -2.45
CA SER A 81 15.91 13.80 -2.52
C SER A 81 16.69 14.11 -1.23
N TYR A 82 16.32 15.18 -0.54
CA TYR A 82 16.95 15.53 0.75
C TYR A 82 16.48 14.60 1.87
N LEU A 83 15.17 14.30 1.90
CA LEU A 83 14.62 13.35 2.87
C LEU A 83 15.13 11.93 2.62
N TYR A 84 15.28 11.54 1.37
CA TYR A 84 15.99 10.32 0.97
C TYR A 84 17.38 10.26 1.60
N SER A 85 18.18 11.34 1.44
CA SER A 85 19.55 11.40 1.98
C SER A 85 19.58 11.30 3.51
N ILE A 86 18.61 11.91 4.21
CA ILE A 86 18.49 11.78 5.67
C ILE A 86 18.23 10.32 6.06
N LEU A 87 17.25 9.67 5.42
CA LEU A 87 16.92 8.26 5.73
C LEU A 87 18.08 7.32 5.45
N GLU A 88 18.72 7.43 4.28
CA GLU A 88 19.81 6.54 3.85
C GLU A 88 21.10 6.82 4.58
N ARG A 89 21.54 8.10 4.64
CA ARG A 89 22.90 8.45 5.07
C ARG A 89 23.01 8.78 6.55
N GLU A 90 22.01 9.47 7.10
CA GLU A 90 22.08 9.89 8.49
C GLU A 90 21.47 8.83 9.42
N LEU A 91 20.37 8.16 8.98
CA LEU A 91 19.66 7.15 9.77
C LEU A 91 20.01 5.72 9.39
N ASN A 92 20.83 5.52 8.34
CA ASN A 92 21.30 4.22 7.88
C ASN A 92 20.17 3.20 7.64
N MET A 93 19.06 3.69 7.06
CA MET A 93 17.95 2.85 6.66
C MET A 93 18.14 2.30 5.25
N GLU A 94 17.53 1.16 4.95
CA GLU A 94 17.62 0.48 3.65
C GLU A 94 16.47 0.94 2.74
N LEU A 95 16.80 1.54 1.58
CA LEU A 95 15.78 1.81 0.57
C LEU A 95 15.22 0.50 0.03
N ASN A 96 13.92 0.31 0.15
CA ASN A 96 13.21 -0.80 -0.50
C ASN A 96 12.68 -0.40 -1.87
N SER A 97 11.93 0.69 -1.93
CA SER A 97 11.33 1.16 -3.17
C SER A 97 11.15 2.67 -3.19
N TRP A 98 11.46 3.27 -4.32
CA TRP A 98 11.00 4.59 -4.68
C TRP A 98 9.75 4.41 -5.54
N ILE A 99 8.59 4.76 -4.99
CA ILE A 99 7.27 4.53 -5.59
C ILE A 99 6.80 5.83 -6.22
N THR A 100 6.39 5.78 -7.47
CA THR A 100 5.73 6.88 -8.17
C THR A 100 4.22 6.68 -8.09
N TRP A 101 3.53 7.54 -7.37
CA TRP A 101 2.08 7.60 -7.38
C TRP A 101 1.62 8.49 -8.53
N TYR A 102 1.22 7.85 -9.62
CA TYR A 102 0.73 8.50 -10.84
C TYR A 102 -0.76 8.80 -10.76
N TYR A 103 -1.15 9.98 -11.24
CA TYR A 103 -2.53 10.41 -11.37
C TYR A 103 -2.71 11.32 -12.60
N THR A 104 -3.93 11.34 -13.16
CA THR A 104 -4.24 12.12 -14.37
C THR A 104 -4.62 13.58 -14.08
N GLN A 105 -5.07 13.86 -12.86
CA GLN A 105 -5.51 15.19 -12.43
C GLN A 105 -4.31 16.12 -12.16
N GLY A 106 -4.58 17.43 -12.14
CA GLY A 106 -3.59 18.44 -11.77
C GLY A 106 -3.61 19.65 -12.70
N ILE A 107 -2.98 20.74 -12.25
CA ILE A 107 -2.90 21.99 -12.99
C ILE A 107 -1.92 21.83 -14.15
N GLY A 108 -2.34 22.26 -15.34
CA GLY A 108 -1.48 22.32 -16.52
C GLY A 108 -0.44 23.42 -16.41
N LYS A 109 0.76 23.18 -16.93
CA LYS A 109 1.80 24.21 -17.13
C LYS A 109 1.81 24.64 -18.59
N THR A 110 2.03 25.95 -18.81
CA THR A 110 2.22 26.50 -20.16
C THR A 110 3.68 26.43 -20.62
N LYS A 111 4.61 26.35 -19.66
CA LYS A 111 6.05 26.15 -19.92
C LYS A 111 6.56 25.01 -19.08
N GLY A 112 7.05 23.93 -19.71
CA GLY A 112 7.51 22.69 -19.11
C GLY A 112 6.40 21.67 -18.95
N PHE A 113 6.77 20.49 -18.42
CA PHE A 113 5.83 19.38 -18.21
C PHE A 113 5.00 19.60 -16.95
N SER A 114 3.70 19.31 -17.05
CA SER A 114 2.78 19.37 -15.92
C SER A 114 3.03 18.19 -14.97
N PRO A 115 3.13 18.40 -13.64
CA PRO A 115 3.29 17.31 -12.70
C PRO A 115 2.06 16.40 -12.72
N ARG A 116 2.28 15.11 -12.69
CA ARG A 116 1.24 14.06 -12.72
C ARG A 116 1.58 12.93 -11.75
N HIS A 117 2.41 13.19 -10.77
CA HIS A 117 2.76 12.22 -9.74
C HIS A 117 3.20 12.92 -8.46
N ASP A 118 3.04 12.19 -7.36
CA ASP A 118 3.79 12.39 -6.13
C ASP A 118 4.70 11.17 -5.92
N ASP A 119 5.74 11.35 -5.13
CA ASP A 119 6.68 10.29 -4.82
C ASP A 119 6.45 9.76 -3.40
N ILE A 120 6.72 8.46 -3.23
CA ILE A 120 6.63 7.79 -1.95
C ILE A 120 7.92 7.00 -1.76
N LEU A 121 8.65 7.29 -0.71
CA LEU A 121 9.82 6.52 -0.33
C LEU A 121 9.41 5.40 0.62
N MET A 122 9.75 4.16 0.30
CA MET A 122 9.63 3.01 1.19
C MET A 122 11.01 2.63 1.70
N PHE A 123 11.25 2.84 2.99
CA PHE A 123 12.48 2.45 3.66
C PHE A 123 12.21 1.42 4.75
N ASN A 124 13.13 0.49 4.92
CA ASN A 124 13.12 -0.49 6.00
C ASN A 124 14.20 -0.14 7.02
N LYS A 125 13.94 -0.37 8.31
CA LYS A 125 14.95 -0.13 9.35
C LYS A 125 16.09 -1.15 9.28
N SER A 126 15.82 -2.35 8.75
CA SER A 126 16.84 -3.38 8.50
C SER A 126 16.48 -4.28 7.32
N LYS A 127 17.36 -5.22 6.97
CA LYS A 127 17.12 -6.24 5.94
C LYS A 127 16.03 -7.25 6.32
N LYS A 128 15.62 -7.31 7.60
CA LYS A 128 14.53 -8.15 8.07
C LYS A 128 13.28 -7.30 8.24
N PHE A 129 12.39 -7.34 7.28
CA PHE A 129 11.16 -6.54 7.27
C PHE A 129 9.96 -7.39 6.84
N ILE A 130 8.76 -6.90 7.15
CA ILE A 130 7.50 -7.53 6.75
C ILE A 130 7.15 -7.05 5.33
N PHE A 131 6.89 -8.01 4.41
CA PHE A 131 6.36 -7.70 3.09
C PHE A 131 5.43 -8.81 2.61
N ASN A 132 4.12 -8.59 2.75
CA ASN A 132 3.05 -9.54 2.44
C ASN A 132 2.63 -9.37 0.98
N ILE A 133 3.45 -9.86 0.05
CA ILE A 133 3.21 -9.68 -1.40
C ILE A 133 1.88 -10.26 -1.86
N ASP A 134 1.42 -11.36 -1.25
CA ASP A 134 0.21 -12.04 -1.67
C ASP A 134 -1.07 -11.27 -1.33
N ASP A 135 -1.03 -10.40 -0.32
CA ASP A 135 -2.16 -9.56 0.09
C ASP A 135 -2.37 -8.34 -0.83
N ILE A 136 -1.40 -8.03 -1.70
CA ILE A 136 -1.41 -6.84 -2.56
C ILE A 136 -1.33 -7.15 -4.05
N ARG A 137 -1.41 -8.42 -4.45
CA ARG A 137 -1.33 -8.80 -5.87
C ARG A 137 -2.45 -8.18 -6.68
N ILE A 138 -2.13 -7.88 -7.93
CA ILE A 138 -3.07 -7.35 -8.92
C ILE A 138 -3.20 -8.34 -10.08
N PRO A 139 -4.31 -8.32 -10.84
CA PRO A 139 -4.49 -9.21 -11.99
C PRO A 139 -3.34 -9.08 -13.00
N GLN A 140 -2.88 -10.20 -13.52
CA GLN A 140 -1.85 -10.25 -14.56
C GLN A 140 -2.30 -9.44 -15.80
N LYS A 141 -1.35 -8.75 -16.45
CA LYS A 141 -1.64 -8.14 -17.76
C LYS A 141 -1.76 -9.20 -18.86
N TYR A 142 -0.92 -10.23 -18.78
CA TYR A 142 -0.93 -11.39 -19.65
C TYR A 142 -0.84 -12.64 -18.77
N TYR A 143 -1.60 -13.67 -19.09
CA TYR A 143 -1.42 -14.98 -18.47
C TYR A 143 -0.34 -15.77 -19.25
N ARG A 144 0.55 -16.41 -18.50
CA ARG A 144 1.56 -17.36 -19.00
C ARG A 144 1.77 -18.42 -17.91
N GLU A 145 2.13 -19.64 -18.26
CA GLU A 145 2.36 -20.77 -17.32
C GLU A 145 3.28 -20.40 -16.16
N ARG A 146 4.35 -19.62 -16.44
CA ARG A 146 5.32 -19.18 -15.44
C ARG A 146 4.83 -18.07 -14.50
N ASN A 147 3.66 -17.52 -14.73
CA ASN A 147 3.15 -16.41 -13.93
C ASN A 147 2.57 -16.95 -12.62
N ASN A 148 2.71 -16.18 -11.53
CA ASN A 148 2.08 -16.52 -10.27
C ASN A 148 0.55 -16.52 -10.43
N MET A 149 -0.09 -17.60 -9.98
CA MET A 149 -1.54 -17.82 -10.12
C MET A 149 -2.35 -16.78 -9.31
N ARG A 150 -1.83 -16.27 -8.18
CA ARG A 150 -2.47 -15.23 -7.36
C ARG A 150 -2.37 -13.83 -7.94
N GLY A 151 -1.68 -13.64 -9.06
CA GLY A 151 -1.55 -12.34 -9.71
C GLY A 151 -0.13 -11.77 -9.71
N ALA A 152 0.02 -10.56 -10.22
CA ALA A 152 1.29 -9.87 -10.36
C ALA A 152 1.61 -9.02 -9.11
N ASN A 153 2.90 -8.81 -8.86
CA ASN A 153 3.35 -7.71 -8.02
C ASN A 153 2.89 -6.38 -8.64
N PRO A 154 2.30 -5.45 -7.87
CA PRO A 154 1.87 -4.15 -8.38
C PRO A 154 3.00 -3.31 -9.01
N GLY A 155 4.27 -3.60 -8.65
CA GLY A 155 5.42 -2.77 -9.00
C GLY A 155 5.44 -1.45 -8.23
N ASN A 156 6.33 -0.56 -8.63
CA ASN A 156 6.54 0.73 -7.96
C ASN A 156 5.96 1.95 -8.70
N VAL A 157 5.14 1.73 -9.72
CA VAL A 157 4.33 2.78 -10.34
C VAL A 157 2.87 2.49 -10.02
N TRP A 158 2.30 3.29 -9.11
CA TRP A 158 0.94 3.12 -8.63
C TRP A 158 0.01 4.14 -9.29
N GLU A 159 -1.05 3.66 -9.90
CA GLU A 159 -2.04 4.50 -10.56
C GLU A 159 -3.29 4.59 -9.67
N PHE A 160 -3.41 5.72 -8.96
CA PHE A 160 -4.58 6.05 -8.15
C PHE A 160 -4.99 7.49 -8.42
N SER A 161 -6.26 7.72 -8.67
CA SER A 161 -6.78 9.07 -8.80
C SER A 161 -6.74 9.82 -7.45
N HIS A 162 -6.55 11.13 -7.49
CA HIS A 162 -6.79 11.96 -6.31
C HIS A 162 -8.25 11.92 -5.89
N ILE A 163 -8.50 12.11 -4.60
CA ILE A 163 -9.85 12.34 -4.09
C ILE A 163 -10.34 13.68 -4.60
N HIS A 164 -11.30 13.66 -5.53
CA HIS A 164 -11.82 14.85 -6.17
C HIS A 164 -12.81 15.61 -5.27
N TYR A 165 -12.93 16.92 -5.45
CA TYR A 165 -13.84 17.78 -4.67
C TYR A 165 -15.31 17.33 -4.71
N CYS A 166 -15.73 16.64 -5.77
CA CYS A 166 -17.09 16.15 -5.96
C CYS A 166 -17.32 14.75 -5.41
N GLN A 167 -16.31 14.07 -4.85
CA GLN A 167 -16.49 12.72 -4.33
C GLN A 167 -17.17 12.74 -2.95
N LYS A 168 -18.13 11.83 -2.73
CA LYS A 168 -18.93 11.75 -1.48
C LYS A 168 -18.07 11.47 -0.23
N ASN A 169 -16.95 10.76 -0.39
CA ASN A 169 -16.05 10.40 0.70
C ASN A 169 -14.99 11.49 0.99
N ARG A 170 -15.01 12.61 0.26
CA ARG A 170 -14.11 13.73 0.54
C ARG A 170 -14.45 14.38 1.88
N LYS A 171 -13.44 14.52 2.71
CA LYS A 171 -13.47 15.29 3.95
C LYS A 171 -12.93 16.71 3.73
N PRO A 172 -13.24 17.67 4.60
CA PRO A 172 -12.76 19.05 4.49
C PRO A 172 -11.26 19.17 4.81
N HIS A 173 -10.42 18.47 4.05
CA HIS A 173 -8.95 18.50 4.17
C HIS A 173 -8.34 18.72 2.78
N PRO A 174 -7.36 19.63 2.63
CA PRO A 174 -6.86 20.03 1.31
C PRO A 174 -6.14 18.90 0.55
N THR A 175 -5.52 17.97 1.26
CA THR A 175 -4.63 16.94 0.70
C THR A 175 -4.99 15.52 1.13
N GLN A 176 -6.30 15.21 1.27
CA GLN A 176 -6.73 13.86 1.63
C GLN A 176 -6.15 12.80 0.67
N LYS A 177 -5.47 11.78 1.22
CA LYS A 177 -4.95 10.66 0.45
C LYS A 177 -6.06 9.63 0.16
N PRO A 178 -6.02 8.95 -1.00
CA PRO A 178 -6.89 7.82 -1.31
C PRO A 178 -6.70 6.66 -0.31
N GLU A 179 -7.80 6.06 0.14
CA GLU A 179 -7.74 4.91 1.06
C GLU A 179 -7.04 3.70 0.44
N GLY A 180 -7.23 3.45 -0.86
CA GLY A 180 -6.62 2.31 -1.55
C GLY A 180 -5.08 2.37 -1.62
N ILE A 181 -4.46 3.55 -1.60
CA ILE A 181 -2.99 3.67 -1.49
C ILE A 181 -2.54 3.23 -0.09
N ILE A 182 -3.22 3.73 0.94
CA ILE A 182 -2.90 3.41 2.34
C ILE A 182 -3.19 1.95 2.63
N GLU A 183 -4.30 1.41 2.12
CA GLU A 183 -4.63 -0.03 2.20
C GLU A 183 -3.49 -0.89 1.68
N ARG A 184 -2.97 -0.59 0.49
CA ARG A 184 -1.84 -1.32 -0.10
C ARG A 184 -0.59 -1.27 0.79
N MET A 185 -0.27 -0.13 1.40
CA MET A 185 0.87 0.00 2.32
C MET A 185 0.67 -0.82 3.59
N VAL A 186 -0.52 -0.73 4.20
CA VAL A 186 -0.86 -1.44 5.45
C VAL A 186 -0.85 -2.94 5.23
N LEU A 187 -1.47 -3.43 4.14
CA LEU A 187 -1.46 -4.86 3.79
C LEU A 187 -0.04 -5.37 3.51
N ALA A 188 0.73 -4.61 2.72
CA ALA A 188 2.08 -5.03 2.34
C ALA A 188 3.04 -5.12 3.54
N SER A 189 2.97 -4.19 4.48
CA SER A 189 4.05 -3.97 5.46
C SER A 189 3.62 -4.08 6.92
N SER A 190 2.49 -4.72 7.19
CA SER A 190 2.04 -5.03 8.56
C SER A 190 1.15 -6.26 8.60
N ASN A 191 1.02 -6.88 9.78
CA ASN A 191 0.10 -7.96 10.07
C ASN A 191 -1.06 -7.46 10.94
N LYS A 192 -2.14 -8.25 11.04
CA LYS A 192 -3.24 -7.97 11.98
C LYS A 192 -2.71 -7.84 13.40
N GLY A 193 -3.15 -6.80 14.11
CA GLY A 193 -2.73 -6.49 15.47
C GLY A 193 -1.43 -5.68 15.58
N ASP A 194 -0.67 -5.50 14.49
CA ASP A 194 0.52 -4.65 14.45
C ASP A 194 0.15 -3.17 14.68
N THR A 195 1.11 -2.39 15.14
CA THR A 195 0.96 -0.96 15.45
C THR A 195 1.43 -0.11 14.28
N VAL A 196 0.53 0.69 13.73
CA VAL A 196 0.80 1.68 12.67
C VAL A 196 0.83 3.08 13.30
N LEU A 197 1.79 3.91 12.90
CA LEU A 197 1.87 5.32 13.30
C LEU A 197 1.72 6.22 12.08
N ASP A 198 0.83 7.20 12.19
CA ASP A 198 0.72 8.32 11.26
C ASP A 198 1.01 9.63 12.02
N PRO A 199 2.22 10.21 11.88
CA PRO A 199 2.59 11.41 12.61
C PRO A 199 1.97 12.70 12.05
N PHE A 200 1.21 12.61 10.95
CA PHE A 200 0.56 13.75 10.27
C PHE A 200 -0.83 13.35 9.76
N ALA A 201 -1.72 12.97 10.69
CA ALA A 201 -2.95 12.24 10.40
C ALA A 201 -3.95 12.97 9.46
N GLY A 202 -3.94 14.30 9.45
CA GLY A 202 -4.77 15.12 8.58
C GLY A 202 -6.25 14.73 8.63
N SER A 203 -6.76 14.15 7.54
CA SER A 203 -8.17 13.70 7.46
C SER A 203 -8.41 12.30 8.04
N GLY A 204 -7.40 11.63 8.61
CA GLY A 204 -7.51 10.32 9.25
C GLY A 204 -7.61 9.12 8.30
N THR A 205 -7.08 9.24 7.08
CA THR A 205 -7.13 8.12 6.11
C THR A 205 -6.42 6.88 6.65
N THR A 206 -5.21 7.03 7.19
CA THR A 206 -4.45 5.90 7.77
C THR A 206 -5.19 5.24 8.93
N LEU A 207 -5.79 6.06 9.83
CA LEU A 207 -6.53 5.54 10.97
C LEU A 207 -7.76 4.74 10.53
N ARG A 208 -8.51 5.24 9.52
CA ARG A 208 -9.66 4.54 8.96
C ARG A 208 -9.27 3.20 8.35
N VAL A 209 -8.20 3.17 7.56
CA VAL A 209 -7.71 1.94 6.94
C VAL A 209 -7.25 0.93 7.99
N CYS A 210 -6.49 1.37 8.99
CA CYS A 210 -6.06 0.51 10.09
C CYS A 210 -7.24 -0.08 10.87
N GLN A 211 -8.28 0.73 11.13
CA GLN A 211 -9.51 0.29 11.77
C GLN A 211 -10.18 -0.86 11.00
N GLN A 212 -10.26 -0.76 9.69
CA GLN A 212 -10.92 -1.76 8.85
C GLN A 212 -10.07 -3.03 8.64
N LEU A 213 -8.76 -2.91 8.76
CA LEU A 213 -7.81 -4.01 8.53
C LEU A 213 -7.30 -4.67 9.82
N ASP A 214 -7.90 -4.39 10.98
CA ASP A 214 -7.51 -4.96 12.28
C ASP A 214 -6.07 -4.61 12.71
N ARG A 215 -5.59 -3.39 12.39
CA ARG A 215 -4.32 -2.86 12.91
C ARG A 215 -4.60 -1.87 14.05
N LYS A 216 -3.71 -1.82 15.05
CA LYS A 216 -3.66 -0.71 16.00
C LYS A 216 -3.12 0.51 15.28
N CYS A 217 -3.65 1.70 15.58
CA CYS A 217 -3.14 2.91 14.95
C CYS A 217 -3.01 4.05 15.95
N ILE A 218 -1.89 4.75 15.86
CA ILE A 218 -1.63 5.99 16.58
C ILE A 218 -1.54 7.09 15.52
N GLY A 219 -2.36 8.13 15.64
CA GLY A 219 -2.30 9.31 14.79
C GLY A 219 -1.94 10.56 15.56
N PHE A 220 -1.14 11.45 14.98
CA PHE A 220 -0.89 12.79 15.52
C PHE A 220 -1.51 13.82 14.60
N GLU A 221 -2.20 14.79 15.20
CA GLU A 221 -2.81 15.88 14.45
C GLU A 221 -2.63 17.19 15.21
N LEU A 222 -2.17 18.24 14.54
CA LEU A 222 -1.91 19.54 15.13
C LEU A 222 -3.18 20.41 15.18
N ASN A 223 -4.06 20.27 14.17
CA ASN A 223 -5.28 21.08 14.07
C ASN A 223 -6.46 20.40 14.79
N PRO A 224 -7.04 21.05 15.82
CA PRO A 224 -8.17 20.49 16.57
C PRO A 224 -9.43 20.27 15.69
N GLU A 225 -9.63 21.03 14.61
CA GLU A 225 -10.76 20.86 13.70
C GLU A 225 -10.68 19.52 12.94
N TYR A 226 -9.47 19.05 12.64
CA TYR A 226 -9.29 17.76 11.98
C TYR A 226 -9.52 16.58 12.93
N ILE A 227 -9.35 16.76 14.23
CA ILE A 227 -9.72 15.72 15.22
C ILE A 227 -11.19 15.36 15.10
N GLN A 228 -12.08 16.35 14.95
CA GLN A 228 -13.51 16.08 14.74
C GLN A 228 -13.74 15.35 13.41
N THR A 229 -13.09 15.81 12.34
CA THR A 229 -13.17 15.17 11.02
C THR A 229 -12.74 13.70 11.06
N ILE A 230 -11.66 13.39 11.80
CA ILE A 230 -11.17 12.02 12.01
C ILE A 230 -12.20 11.18 12.77
N ASN A 231 -12.74 11.69 13.88
CA ASN A 231 -13.73 10.99 14.68
C ASN A 231 -15.00 10.69 13.86
N ASP A 232 -15.50 11.67 13.10
CA ASP A 232 -16.65 11.48 12.22
C ASP A 232 -16.38 10.42 11.14
N ARG A 233 -15.16 10.38 10.60
CA ARG A 233 -14.74 9.37 9.64
C ARG A 233 -14.69 7.98 10.24
N LEU A 234 -14.09 7.83 11.43
CA LEU A 234 -13.98 6.55 12.12
C LEU A 234 -15.36 5.98 12.52
N ASN A 235 -16.32 6.85 12.84
CA ASN A 235 -17.69 6.48 13.21
C ASN A 235 -18.63 6.31 11.99
N SER A 236 -18.22 6.72 10.79
CA SER A 236 -19.05 6.57 9.60
C SER A 236 -19.13 5.11 9.15
N GLU A 237 -20.24 4.76 8.50
CA GLU A 237 -20.41 3.44 7.88
C GLU A 237 -19.25 3.14 6.90
N PHE A 238 -18.81 1.89 6.88
CA PHE A 238 -17.78 1.43 5.95
C PHE A 238 -18.42 0.69 4.78
N ASN A 239 -18.23 1.23 3.58
CA ASN A 239 -18.79 0.69 2.33
C ASN A 239 -17.69 0.23 1.36
N GLY A 240 -16.51 -0.17 1.89
CA GLY A 240 -15.34 -0.51 1.12
C GLY A 240 -14.37 0.65 0.97
N PHE A 241 -13.10 0.34 0.66
CA PHE A 241 -12.08 1.34 0.35
C PHE A 241 -12.30 1.93 -1.05
N ASP A 242 -11.88 3.16 -1.24
CA ASP A 242 -11.86 3.82 -2.55
C ASP A 242 -10.72 3.26 -3.42
N SER A 243 -10.88 2.05 -3.91
CA SER A 243 -9.92 1.44 -4.82
C SER A 243 -10.00 2.11 -6.19
N LEU A 244 -9.08 3.04 -6.44
CA LEU A 244 -8.99 3.80 -7.69
C LEU A 244 -7.90 3.26 -8.63
N ASP A 245 -7.28 2.14 -8.30
CA ASP A 245 -6.31 1.46 -9.18
C ASP A 245 -7.06 0.70 -10.28
N THR A 246 -7.06 1.26 -11.48
CA THR A 246 -7.74 0.68 -12.66
C THR A 246 -7.21 -0.69 -13.05
N ARG A 247 -6.04 -1.09 -12.55
CA ARG A 247 -5.46 -2.40 -12.82
C ARG A 247 -6.12 -3.53 -12.06
N ILE A 248 -6.80 -3.26 -10.94
CA ILE A 248 -7.46 -4.29 -10.12
C ILE A 248 -8.59 -4.97 -10.88
N THR A 249 -9.35 -4.21 -11.68
CA THR A 249 -10.52 -4.72 -12.44
C THR A 249 -10.17 -5.14 -13.86
N ARG A 250 -8.90 -5.05 -14.29
CA ARG A 250 -8.55 -5.41 -15.65
C ARG A 250 -8.63 -6.92 -15.87
N VAL A 251 -9.16 -7.29 -17.01
CA VAL A 251 -9.09 -8.67 -17.51
C VAL A 251 -7.81 -8.81 -18.32
N PRO A 252 -6.93 -9.78 -18.03
CA PRO A 252 -5.75 -10.06 -18.85
C PRO A 252 -6.12 -10.28 -20.30
N LEU A 253 -5.33 -9.71 -21.22
CA LEU A 253 -5.64 -9.76 -22.66
C LEU A 253 -5.82 -11.18 -23.18
N ASP A 254 -4.98 -12.11 -22.72
CA ASP A 254 -5.04 -13.51 -23.13
C ASP A 254 -6.28 -14.22 -22.62
N LEU A 255 -6.81 -13.81 -21.46
CA LEU A 255 -8.05 -14.38 -20.89
C LEU A 255 -9.32 -13.98 -21.63
N ARG A 256 -9.25 -13.08 -22.62
CA ARG A 256 -10.35 -12.81 -23.55
C ARG A 256 -10.56 -13.95 -24.54
N LYS A 257 -9.55 -14.79 -24.75
CA LYS A 257 -9.66 -16.03 -25.56
C LYS A 257 -10.20 -17.14 -24.67
N LYS A 258 -11.33 -17.74 -25.06
CA LYS A 258 -12.01 -18.75 -24.26
C LYS A 258 -11.09 -19.90 -23.83
N THR A 259 -10.31 -20.44 -24.74
CA THR A 259 -9.40 -21.57 -24.47
C THR A 259 -8.36 -21.26 -23.38
N ILE A 260 -7.73 -20.09 -23.45
CA ILE A 260 -6.72 -19.66 -22.47
C ILE A 260 -7.39 -19.36 -21.12
N ARG A 261 -8.59 -18.77 -21.15
CA ARG A 261 -9.37 -18.50 -19.95
C ARG A 261 -9.75 -19.78 -19.23
N ASP A 262 -10.25 -20.76 -19.94
CA ASP A 262 -10.69 -22.02 -19.38
C ASP A 262 -9.51 -22.78 -18.72
N GLU A 263 -8.36 -22.80 -19.39
CA GLU A 263 -7.11 -23.35 -18.84
C GLU A 263 -6.64 -22.58 -17.60
N TYR A 264 -6.66 -21.26 -17.64
CA TYR A 264 -6.33 -20.39 -16.50
C TYR A 264 -7.21 -20.70 -15.28
N ILE A 265 -8.52 -20.77 -15.46
CA ILE A 265 -9.47 -21.07 -14.38
C ILE A 265 -9.20 -22.45 -13.79
N GLN A 266 -9.02 -23.49 -14.62
CA GLN A 266 -8.72 -24.83 -14.16
C GLN A 266 -7.42 -24.91 -13.36
N ASN A 267 -6.36 -24.25 -13.82
CA ASN A 267 -5.07 -24.21 -13.13
C ASN A 267 -5.18 -23.50 -11.79
N HIS A 268 -5.95 -22.41 -11.71
CA HIS A 268 -6.20 -21.72 -10.44
C HIS A 268 -6.96 -22.61 -9.45
N ILE A 269 -8.02 -23.29 -9.90
CA ILE A 269 -8.77 -24.19 -9.03
C ILE A 269 -7.86 -25.31 -8.50
N ARG A 270 -7.02 -25.92 -9.37
CA ARG A 270 -6.05 -26.94 -8.94
C ARG A 270 -5.07 -26.39 -7.90
N TRP A 271 -4.57 -25.16 -8.12
CA TRP A 271 -3.65 -24.51 -7.18
C TRP A 271 -4.33 -24.24 -5.83
N PHE A 272 -5.56 -23.70 -5.81
CA PHE A 272 -6.33 -23.49 -4.58
C PHE A 272 -6.59 -24.82 -3.85
N LEU A 273 -6.98 -25.88 -4.56
CA LEU A 273 -7.20 -27.20 -3.97
C LEU A 273 -5.94 -27.80 -3.30
N ASN A 274 -4.77 -27.41 -3.77
CA ASN A 274 -3.51 -27.94 -3.24
C ASN A 274 -2.96 -27.10 -2.09
N TYR A 275 -3.21 -25.82 -2.05
CA TYR A 275 -2.51 -24.90 -1.15
C TYR A 275 -3.44 -23.98 -0.32
N HIS A 276 -4.67 -23.74 -0.77
CA HIS A 276 -5.59 -22.75 -0.18
C HIS A 276 -7.05 -23.17 -0.35
N GLU A 277 -7.40 -24.38 0.06
CA GLU A 277 -8.74 -24.94 -0.19
C GLU A 277 -9.88 -24.07 0.36
N ASN A 278 -9.65 -23.35 1.45
CA ASN A 278 -10.61 -22.43 2.07
C ASN A 278 -10.89 -21.16 1.26
N GLU A 279 -10.05 -20.80 0.27
CA GLU A 279 -10.21 -19.61 -0.58
C GLU A 279 -10.88 -19.93 -1.94
N ILE A 280 -11.11 -21.21 -2.23
CA ILE A 280 -11.59 -21.65 -3.55
C ILE A 280 -13.00 -21.16 -3.87
N GLU A 281 -13.89 -21.09 -2.88
CA GLU A 281 -15.27 -20.65 -3.08
C GLU A 281 -15.31 -19.17 -3.47
N GLU A 282 -14.49 -18.35 -2.84
CA GLU A 282 -14.37 -16.93 -3.18
C GLU A 282 -13.78 -16.74 -4.58
N PHE A 283 -12.76 -17.51 -4.94
CA PHE A 283 -12.22 -17.50 -6.30
C PHE A 283 -13.27 -17.86 -7.35
N ILE A 284 -14.06 -18.93 -7.12
CA ILE A 284 -15.13 -19.37 -8.03
C ILE A 284 -16.21 -18.30 -8.17
N LYS A 285 -16.60 -17.67 -7.06
CA LYS A 285 -17.54 -16.57 -7.06
C LYS A 285 -17.05 -15.42 -7.94
N ASN A 286 -15.80 -15.01 -7.78
CA ASN A 286 -15.18 -13.94 -8.57
C ASN A 286 -15.10 -14.30 -10.06
N VAL A 287 -14.78 -15.55 -10.39
CA VAL A 287 -14.79 -16.04 -11.78
C VAL A 287 -16.17 -15.92 -12.42
N LYS A 288 -17.22 -16.34 -11.71
CA LYS A 288 -18.59 -16.26 -12.18
C LYS A 288 -19.08 -14.82 -12.36
N GLU A 289 -18.72 -13.94 -11.44
CA GLU A 289 -19.04 -12.51 -11.54
C GLU A 289 -18.39 -11.84 -12.76
N VAL A 290 -17.14 -12.19 -13.05
CA VAL A 290 -16.39 -11.55 -14.15
C VAL A 290 -16.67 -12.16 -15.52
N TYR A 291 -16.85 -13.48 -15.60
CA TYR A 291 -16.94 -14.22 -16.85
C TYR A 291 -18.30 -14.89 -17.10
N GLY A 292 -19.21 -14.80 -16.16
CA GLY A 292 -20.54 -15.44 -16.20
C GLY A 292 -20.56 -16.88 -15.64
N GLU A 293 -21.74 -17.38 -15.33
CA GLU A 293 -21.95 -18.74 -14.80
C GLU A 293 -21.39 -19.85 -15.72
N GLU A 294 -21.40 -19.60 -17.03
CA GLU A 294 -20.91 -20.55 -18.05
C GLU A 294 -19.37 -20.65 -18.11
N ALA A 295 -18.65 -19.81 -17.37
CA ALA A 295 -17.17 -19.85 -17.36
C ALA A 295 -16.59 -21.07 -16.65
N MET A 296 -17.39 -21.78 -15.87
CA MET A 296 -17.01 -23.00 -15.20
C MET A 296 -17.39 -24.23 -16.04
N LEU A 297 -16.49 -24.65 -16.95
CA LEU A 297 -16.73 -25.83 -17.82
C LEU A 297 -16.59 -27.17 -17.10
N MET A 298 -15.94 -27.19 -15.91
CA MET A 298 -15.76 -28.37 -15.10
C MET A 298 -16.15 -28.08 -13.66
N SER A 299 -16.82 -29.00 -13.01
CA SER A 299 -17.07 -28.95 -11.57
C SER A 299 -15.77 -29.12 -10.78
N ILE A 300 -15.77 -28.65 -9.52
CA ILE A 300 -14.64 -28.87 -8.59
C ILE A 300 -14.32 -30.38 -8.48
N GLU A 301 -15.35 -31.22 -8.49
CA GLU A 301 -15.23 -32.66 -8.37
C GLU A 301 -14.55 -33.29 -9.61
N GLU A 302 -14.90 -32.84 -10.81
CA GLU A 302 -14.22 -33.24 -12.04
C GLU A 302 -12.76 -32.78 -12.08
N ILE A 303 -12.44 -31.57 -11.57
CA ILE A 303 -11.06 -31.07 -11.46
C ILE A 303 -10.28 -31.87 -10.41
N LYS A 304 -10.89 -32.20 -9.26
CA LYS A 304 -10.29 -33.09 -8.24
C LYS A 304 -9.96 -34.48 -8.82
N ASN A 305 -10.87 -35.03 -9.63
CA ASN A 305 -10.71 -36.35 -10.21
C ASN A 305 -9.75 -36.34 -11.42
N SER A 306 -9.50 -35.19 -12.04
CA SER A 306 -8.52 -35.05 -13.14
C SER A 306 -7.06 -35.03 -12.65
N LYS A 307 -6.80 -35.37 -11.38
CA LYS A 307 -5.47 -35.36 -10.74
C LYS A 307 -4.45 -36.36 -11.34
N GLU A 308 -4.81 -37.14 -12.33
CA GLU A 308 -3.92 -38.23 -12.81
C GLU A 308 -2.96 -37.83 -13.96
N ASN A 309 -2.85 -36.55 -14.38
CA ASN A 309 -1.78 -36.23 -15.34
C ASN A 309 -1.17 -34.84 -15.12
N ASN A 310 0.08 -34.85 -14.63
CA ASN A 310 1.15 -33.87 -14.80
C ASN A 310 1.10 -32.57 -14.01
N TYR A 311 1.47 -32.61 -12.74
CA TYR A 311 2.48 -31.68 -12.19
C TYR A 311 3.37 -32.52 -11.26
N ASP A 312 4.16 -33.37 -11.82
CA ASP A 312 5.38 -33.86 -11.20
C ASP A 312 6.47 -32.82 -11.52
N THR A 313 6.40 -31.67 -10.84
CA THR A 313 7.56 -30.81 -10.72
C THR A 313 8.51 -31.53 -9.81
N THR A 314 9.54 -32.13 -10.40
CA THR A 314 10.63 -32.78 -9.65
C THR A 314 11.19 -31.77 -8.66
N ASP A 315 11.68 -32.27 -7.52
CA ASP A 315 12.29 -31.40 -6.48
C ASP A 315 13.43 -30.53 -7.03
N ASP A 316 14.01 -30.93 -8.16
CA ASP A 316 15.03 -30.18 -8.92
C ASP A 316 14.51 -28.87 -9.53
N GLU A 317 13.26 -28.83 -10.02
CA GLU A 317 12.68 -27.56 -10.55
C GLU A 317 12.31 -26.55 -9.44
N LYS A 318 11.98 -27.05 -8.25
CA LYS A 318 11.80 -26.21 -7.05
C LYS A 318 13.13 -25.62 -6.58
N GLU A 319 14.21 -26.40 -6.64
CA GLU A 319 15.57 -25.91 -6.33
C GLU A 319 16.06 -24.90 -7.36
N GLU A 320 15.77 -25.08 -8.66
CA GLU A 320 16.12 -24.09 -9.69
C GLU A 320 15.32 -22.78 -9.57
N GLN A 321 14.03 -22.84 -9.23
CA GLN A 321 13.24 -21.63 -8.95
C GLN A 321 13.75 -20.90 -7.70
N LEU A 322 14.15 -21.62 -6.66
CA LEU A 322 14.76 -21.02 -5.47
C LEU A 322 16.17 -20.47 -5.74
N LYS A 323 16.95 -21.10 -6.61
CA LYS A 323 18.25 -20.59 -7.06
C LYS A 323 18.11 -19.33 -7.92
N PHE A 324 17.09 -19.26 -8.79
CA PHE A 324 16.81 -18.06 -9.60
C PHE A 324 16.39 -16.86 -8.74
N ILE A 325 15.66 -17.11 -7.64
CA ILE A 325 15.30 -16.09 -6.64
C ILE A 325 16.52 -15.66 -5.82
N ALA A 326 17.50 -16.54 -5.60
CA ALA A 326 18.73 -16.24 -4.85
C ALA A 326 19.73 -15.41 -5.66
N VAL A 327 19.89 -15.71 -6.96
CA VAL A 327 20.85 -15.03 -7.85
C VAL A 327 20.44 -13.56 -8.13
N THR A 328 19.16 -13.23 -8.08
CA THR A 328 18.68 -11.82 -8.21
C THR A 328 18.80 -11.01 -6.90
N ARG A 329 19.40 -11.59 -5.83
CA ARG A 329 19.63 -10.91 -4.54
C ARG A 329 21.06 -10.42 -4.32
N ASP A 330 21.98 -10.76 -5.22
CA ASP A 330 23.41 -10.44 -5.10
C ASP A 330 23.94 -9.51 -6.20
N GLU A 331 23.07 -8.91 -7.05
CA GLU A 331 23.44 -7.84 -7.99
C GLU A 331 22.74 -6.51 -7.68
#